data_4e375bfa5b19e9d7c35757981dc4f6a6
#
_entry.id   4e375bfa5b19e9d7c35757981dc4f6a6
#
_cell.length_a   1.000
_cell.length_b   1.000
_cell.length_c   1.000
_cell.angle_alpha   90.00
_cell.angle_beta   90.00
_cell.angle_gamma   90.00
#
_symmetry.space_group_name_H-M   'P 1'
#
loop_
_entity.id
_entity.type
_entity.pdbx_description
1 polymer ?
#
loop_
_entity_poly.entity_id
_entity_poly.type
_entity_poly.pdbx_seq_one_letter_code
_entity_poly.pdbx_strand_id
1 'polypeptide(L)'
;PNEFVGLPADTIINLGSYTISFWVNVPGPVTGGAQGIFSITNKNQFWGNLDIFFENLDNGDEAFIKVHSFNYSGSGNGESWTEVKIPDFLSKWSHFAVTYDAATGMQTLYGNGQKVLEKAMGTAYGPITFIDFNGIVIGNHQFQTVPTRSNHGPEDWAKALNGALDNLRIYNKALTEAEINSLYTNKQ
;
A
#
# COMPACT_ATOMS: atom_id res chain seq x y z
N PRO A 1 -9.69 14.12 13.19
CA PRO A 1 -10.81 13.59 12.39
C PRO A 1 -10.32 12.33 11.68
N ASN A 2 -11.12 11.26 11.71
CA ASN A 2 -10.85 10.02 10.97
C ASN A 2 -11.35 10.18 9.54
N GLU A 3 -10.73 11.07 8.79
CA GLU A 3 -11.10 11.32 7.41
C GLU A 3 -10.47 10.23 6.51
N PHE A 4 -11.22 9.78 5.54
CA PHE A 4 -10.78 8.85 4.51
C PHE A 4 -11.63 9.03 3.25
N VAL A 5 -11.09 8.62 2.12
CA VAL A 5 -11.83 8.51 0.86
C VAL A 5 -12.15 7.05 0.61
N GLY A 6 -13.42 6.73 0.43
CA GLY A 6 -13.87 5.41 0.04
C GLY A 6 -14.29 5.41 -1.44
N LEU A 7 -13.72 4.51 -2.24
CA LEU A 7 -14.04 4.36 -3.65
C LEU A 7 -14.65 2.98 -3.92
N PRO A 8 -15.71 2.87 -4.74
CA PRO A 8 -16.09 1.59 -5.33
C PRO A 8 -15.01 1.16 -6.32
N ALA A 9 -14.72 -0.13 -6.40
CA ALA A 9 -13.61 -0.56 -7.25
C ALA A 9 -13.81 -1.96 -7.85
N ASP A 10 -14.96 -2.19 -8.45
CA ASP A 10 -15.27 -3.46 -9.11
C ASP A 10 -14.27 -3.82 -10.23
N THR A 11 -13.55 -2.82 -10.73
CA THR A 11 -12.57 -2.99 -11.82
C THR A 11 -11.19 -3.47 -11.36
N ILE A 12 -10.89 -3.47 -10.06
CA ILE A 12 -9.55 -3.82 -9.55
C ILE A 12 -9.48 -5.15 -8.80
N ILE A 13 -10.56 -5.91 -8.74
CA ILE A 13 -10.60 -7.18 -8.00
C ILE A 13 -9.74 -8.30 -8.62
N ASN A 14 -9.42 -8.19 -9.90
CA ASN A 14 -8.62 -9.18 -10.65
C ASN A 14 -7.42 -8.51 -11.34
N LEU A 15 -6.55 -7.90 -10.55
CA LEU A 15 -5.37 -7.21 -11.10
C LEU A 15 -4.35 -8.18 -11.72
N GLY A 16 -4.23 -9.39 -11.17
CA GLY A 16 -3.17 -10.32 -11.56
C GLY A 16 -1.81 -9.78 -11.12
N SER A 17 -1.10 -9.11 -12.03
CA SER A 17 0.02 -8.22 -11.71
C SER A 17 -0.48 -6.81 -11.44
N TYR A 18 0.22 -6.03 -10.63
CA TYR A 18 -0.21 -4.66 -10.34
C TYR A 18 0.95 -3.69 -10.10
N THR A 19 0.64 -2.41 -10.21
CA THR A 19 1.42 -1.32 -9.67
C THR A 19 0.50 -0.36 -8.93
N ILE A 20 0.89 0.06 -7.74
CA ILE A 20 0.27 1.15 -6.99
C ILE A 20 1.33 2.21 -6.78
N SER A 21 1.03 3.44 -7.16
CA SER A 21 1.95 4.58 -7.11
C SER A 21 1.23 5.81 -6.61
N PHE A 22 1.90 6.59 -5.75
CA PHE A 22 1.37 7.85 -5.22
C PHE A 22 2.48 8.78 -4.76
N TRP A 23 2.14 10.05 -4.65
CA TRP A 23 2.93 11.03 -3.91
C TRP A 23 2.32 11.22 -2.53
N VAL A 24 3.19 11.36 -1.53
CA VAL A 24 2.77 11.56 -0.14
C VAL A 24 3.64 12.62 0.53
N ASN A 25 3.03 13.42 1.38
CA ASN A 25 3.72 14.36 2.26
C ASN A 25 3.19 14.19 3.68
N VAL A 26 4.03 13.70 4.55
CA VAL A 26 3.72 13.45 5.97
C VAL A 26 4.79 14.16 6.80
N PRO A 27 4.40 14.99 7.79
CA PRO A 27 5.37 15.51 8.74
C PRO A 27 6.03 14.36 9.51
N GLY A 28 7.35 14.35 9.53
CA GLY A 28 8.11 13.34 10.28
C GLY A 28 8.38 13.77 11.71
N PRO A 29 8.75 12.82 12.58
CA PRO A 29 8.66 11.36 12.40
C PRO A 29 7.24 10.82 12.58
N VAL A 30 6.98 9.60 12.10
CA VAL A 30 5.70 8.93 12.32
C VAL A 30 5.70 8.30 13.72
N THR A 31 4.98 8.93 14.63
CA THR A 31 4.87 8.49 16.03
C THR A 31 3.41 8.41 16.48
N GLY A 32 3.16 7.70 17.59
CA GLY A 32 1.84 7.62 18.21
C GLY A 32 0.83 6.70 17.53
N GLY A 33 1.27 5.91 16.55
CA GLY A 33 0.46 4.90 15.88
C GLY A 33 0.81 4.74 14.40
N ALA A 34 0.58 3.55 13.84
CA ALA A 34 0.73 3.26 12.43
C ALA A 34 -0.31 4.05 11.62
N GLN A 35 0.11 4.68 10.52
CA GLN A 35 -0.77 5.55 9.71
C GLN A 35 -1.13 4.88 8.39
N GLY A 36 -2.43 4.59 8.22
CA GLY A 36 -2.95 3.97 6.98
C GLY A 36 -2.88 4.91 5.79
N ILE A 37 -2.32 4.44 4.68
CA ILE A 37 -2.19 5.18 3.43
C ILE A 37 -3.24 4.70 2.42
N PHE A 38 -3.27 3.39 2.18
CA PHE A 38 -4.08 2.79 1.14
C PHE A 38 -4.50 1.37 1.54
N SER A 39 -5.75 1.01 1.29
CA SER A 39 -6.26 -0.34 1.55
C SER A 39 -7.22 -0.78 0.45
N ILE A 40 -6.97 -1.94 -0.17
CA ILE A 40 -7.98 -2.69 -0.92
C ILE A 40 -8.65 -3.62 0.09
N THR A 41 -9.88 -3.30 0.45
CA THR A 41 -10.50 -3.87 1.64
C THR A 41 -10.87 -5.34 1.50
N ASN A 42 -10.96 -6.03 2.64
CA ASN A 42 -11.59 -7.33 2.79
C ASN A 42 -12.52 -7.28 4.00
N LYS A 43 -13.84 -7.36 3.77
CA LYS A 43 -14.86 -7.19 4.82
C LYS A 43 -14.86 -8.31 5.87
N ASN A 44 -14.24 -9.46 5.57
CA ASN A 44 -14.23 -10.64 6.42
C ASN A 44 -12.89 -10.86 7.14
N GLN A 45 -11.91 -9.96 6.94
CA GLN A 45 -10.59 -10.04 7.52
C GLN A 45 -10.23 -8.76 8.28
N PHE A 46 -9.28 -8.87 9.22
CA PHE A 46 -8.72 -7.72 9.93
C PHE A 46 -7.95 -6.81 8.97
N TRP A 47 -7.00 -7.37 8.23
CA TRP A 47 -6.26 -6.70 7.17
C TRP A 47 -7.03 -6.76 5.85
N GLY A 48 -6.78 -5.78 4.98
CA GLY A 48 -7.29 -5.78 3.61
C GLY A 48 -6.70 -6.89 2.74
N ASN A 49 -7.17 -6.97 1.54
CA ASN A 49 -6.53 -7.77 0.50
C ASN A 49 -5.13 -7.22 0.16
N LEU A 50 -4.98 -5.90 0.27
CA LEU A 50 -3.72 -5.19 0.15
C LEU A 50 -3.79 -3.94 1.01
N ASP A 51 -2.77 -3.71 1.84
CA ASP A 51 -2.63 -2.53 2.67
C ASP A 51 -1.24 -1.92 2.51
N ILE A 52 -1.18 -0.59 2.49
CA ILE A 52 0.06 0.18 2.53
C ILE A 52 -0.07 1.19 3.66
N PHE A 53 0.90 1.22 4.56
CA PHE A 53 0.88 2.12 5.70
C PHE A 53 2.28 2.46 6.20
N PHE A 54 2.38 3.59 6.89
CA PHE A 54 3.56 3.93 7.68
C PHE A 54 3.48 3.24 9.04
N GLU A 55 4.53 2.53 9.42
CA GLU A 55 4.73 2.04 10.78
C GLU A 55 5.41 3.10 11.63
N ASN A 56 5.25 3.00 12.95
CA ASN A 56 5.94 3.88 13.89
C ASN A 56 7.45 3.80 13.71
N LEU A 57 8.06 4.95 13.52
CA LEU A 57 9.51 5.11 13.52
C LEU A 57 9.84 6.54 13.98
N ASP A 58 10.45 6.66 15.16
CA ASP A 58 10.97 7.91 15.67
C ASP A 58 12.43 8.10 15.22
N ASN A 59 12.62 8.40 13.93
CA ASN A 59 13.94 8.59 13.33
C ASN A 59 13.92 9.72 12.27
N GLY A 60 13.59 10.93 12.71
CA GLY A 60 13.62 12.10 11.84
C GLY A 60 12.74 11.94 10.59
N ASP A 61 13.36 12.08 9.42
CA ASP A 61 12.66 12.03 8.12
C ASP A 61 12.70 10.64 7.44
N GLU A 62 13.12 9.59 8.15
CA GLU A 62 13.07 8.23 7.66
C GLU A 62 11.63 7.68 7.73
N ALA A 63 11.15 7.13 6.63
CA ALA A 63 9.86 6.43 6.59
C ALA A 63 10.05 4.93 6.80
N PHE A 64 9.22 4.31 7.66
CA PHE A 64 9.07 2.87 7.73
C PHE A 64 7.76 2.47 7.08
N ILE A 65 7.81 1.94 5.86
CA ILE A 65 6.64 1.58 5.06
C ILE A 65 6.46 0.07 5.09
N LYS A 66 5.21 -0.35 5.36
CA LYS A 66 4.78 -1.75 5.26
C LYS A 66 3.76 -1.91 4.15
N VAL A 67 3.93 -2.98 3.40
CA VAL A 67 2.98 -3.46 2.39
C VAL A 67 2.52 -4.85 2.82
N HIS A 68 1.25 -4.96 3.17
CA HIS A 68 0.58 -6.22 3.38
C HIS A 68 -0.15 -6.63 2.10
N SER A 69 -0.13 -7.89 1.75
CA SER A 69 -0.97 -8.44 0.68
C SER A 69 -1.36 -9.88 0.98
N PHE A 70 -2.55 -10.25 0.57
CA PHE A 70 -3.05 -11.61 0.69
C PHE A 70 -3.55 -12.10 -0.66
N ASN A 71 -2.98 -13.17 -1.19
CA ASN A 71 -3.46 -13.78 -2.42
C ASN A 71 -4.29 -15.03 -2.14
N TYR A 72 -5.54 -14.99 -2.56
CA TYR A 72 -6.52 -16.07 -2.36
C TYR A 72 -6.63 -17.04 -3.54
N SER A 73 -5.99 -16.75 -4.67
CA SER A 73 -6.12 -17.55 -5.90
C SER A 73 -5.07 -18.64 -6.04
N GLY A 74 -3.97 -18.56 -5.32
CA GLY A 74 -2.85 -19.49 -5.46
C GLY A 74 -2.98 -20.76 -4.64
N SER A 75 -2.29 -21.81 -5.06
CA SER A 75 -2.13 -23.04 -4.26
C SER A 75 -1.30 -22.82 -2.97
N GLY A 76 -0.76 -21.64 -2.80
CA GLY A 76 0.01 -21.22 -1.65
C GLY A 76 -0.61 -20.02 -0.98
N ASN A 77 -1.90 -20.06 -0.61
CA ASN A 77 -2.56 -19.01 0.14
C ASN A 77 -1.59 -18.26 1.03
N GLY A 78 -1.10 -17.12 0.53
CA GLY A 78 0.00 -16.47 1.17
C GLY A 78 -0.33 -15.07 1.62
N GLU A 79 -0.42 -14.89 2.91
CA GLU A 79 -0.19 -13.59 3.51
C GLU A 79 1.27 -13.20 3.28
N SER A 80 1.51 -12.02 2.79
CA SER A 80 2.83 -11.47 2.62
C SER A 80 2.95 -10.10 3.26
N TRP A 81 4.02 -9.94 4.03
CA TRP A 81 4.45 -8.70 4.63
C TRP A 81 5.77 -8.27 4.01
N THR A 82 5.80 -7.09 3.41
CA THR A 82 7.02 -6.49 2.85
C THR A 82 7.25 -5.17 3.55
N GLU A 83 8.45 -4.97 4.08
CA GLU A 83 8.80 -3.84 4.94
C GLU A 83 10.05 -3.17 4.42
N VAL A 84 10.07 -1.84 4.40
CA VAL A 84 11.23 -1.06 3.98
C VAL A 84 11.36 0.23 4.80
N LYS A 85 12.58 0.56 5.16
CA LYS A 85 12.94 1.88 5.69
C LYS A 85 13.57 2.71 4.59
N ILE A 86 13.04 3.90 4.38
CA ILE A 86 13.49 4.82 3.33
C ILE A 86 13.97 6.10 4.01
N PRO A 87 15.27 6.37 4.03
CA PRO A 87 15.81 7.59 4.61
C PRO A 87 15.40 8.83 3.78
N ASP A 88 15.33 9.98 4.43
CA ASP A 88 15.03 11.26 3.79
C ASP A 88 13.73 11.20 2.94
N PHE A 89 12.66 10.63 3.50
CA PHE A 89 11.39 10.43 2.81
C PHE A 89 10.25 11.31 3.34
N LEU A 90 10.23 11.60 4.64
CA LEU A 90 9.19 12.39 5.29
C LEU A 90 9.45 13.90 5.20
N SER A 91 8.55 14.72 5.71
CA SER A 91 8.62 16.20 5.78
C SER A 91 8.68 16.92 4.43
N LYS A 92 8.43 16.21 3.34
CA LYS A 92 8.37 16.72 1.97
C LYS A 92 7.46 15.85 1.10
N TRP A 93 7.17 16.29 -0.11
CA TRP A 93 6.55 15.43 -1.09
C TRP A 93 7.54 14.36 -1.57
N SER A 94 7.21 13.11 -1.31
CA SER A 94 7.97 11.94 -1.74
C SER A 94 7.09 10.98 -2.52
N HIS A 95 7.69 10.30 -3.48
CA HIS A 95 7.00 9.32 -4.32
C HIS A 95 7.25 7.91 -3.81
N PHE A 96 6.19 7.14 -3.67
CA PHE A 96 6.24 5.70 -3.39
C PHE A 96 5.56 4.92 -4.49
N ALA A 97 6.13 3.77 -4.84
CA ALA A 97 5.44 2.79 -5.67
C ALA A 97 5.76 1.37 -5.22
N VAL A 98 4.79 0.49 -5.39
CA VAL A 98 4.94 -0.96 -5.25
C VAL A 98 4.45 -1.63 -6.53
N THR A 99 5.25 -2.55 -7.05
CA THR A 99 4.88 -3.41 -8.19
C THR A 99 4.85 -4.85 -7.75
N TYR A 100 3.97 -5.64 -8.35
CA TYR A 100 3.96 -7.09 -8.26
C TYR A 100 3.82 -7.69 -9.66
N ASP A 101 4.75 -8.56 -10.02
CA ASP A 101 4.72 -9.32 -11.28
C ASP A 101 4.34 -10.78 -11.01
N ALA A 102 3.17 -11.18 -11.43
CA ALA A 102 2.64 -12.53 -11.25
C ALA A 102 3.41 -13.59 -12.02
N ALA A 103 4.06 -13.23 -13.13
CA ALA A 103 4.82 -14.17 -13.95
C ALA A 103 6.11 -14.61 -13.27
N THR A 104 6.74 -13.71 -12.52
CA THR A 104 7.99 -13.95 -11.80
C THR A 104 7.79 -14.17 -10.31
N GLY A 105 6.65 -13.77 -9.77
CA GLY A 105 6.38 -13.74 -8.33
C GLY A 105 7.21 -12.71 -7.59
N MET A 106 7.65 -11.64 -8.26
CA MET A 106 8.47 -10.59 -7.66
C MET A 106 7.63 -9.39 -7.25
N GLN A 107 7.80 -8.95 -6.01
CA GLN A 107 7.30 -7.67 -5.53
C GLN A 107 8.49 -6.70 -5.38
N THR A 108 8.34 -5.49 -5.92
CA THR A 108 9.40 -4.47 -5.87
C THR A 108 8.84 -3.16 -5.32
N LEU A 109 9.55 -2.57 -4.38
CA LEU A 109 9.21 -1.29 -3.77
C LEU A 109 10.18 -0.21 -4.25
N TYR A 110 9.62 0.98 -4.49
CA TYR A 110 10.34 2.14 -5.00
C TYR A 110 10.10 3.36 -4.11
N GLY A 111 11.16 4.08 -3.78
CA GLY A 111 11.14 5.38 -3.14
C GLY A 111 11.77 6.44 -4.04
N ASN A 112 11.06 7.53 -4.30
CA ASN A 112 11.55 8.63 -5.13
C ASN A 112 12.12 8.17 -6.49
N GLY A 113 11.39 7.24 -7.16
CA GLY A 113 11.75 6.70 -8.47
C GLY A 113 12.85 5.65 -8.48
N GLN A 114 13.45 5.33 -7.34
CA GLN A 114 14.54 4.36 -7.21
C GLN A 114 14.07 3.08 -6.53
N LYS A 115 14.54 1.92 -6.98
CA LYS A 115 14.28 0.64 -6.32
C LYS A 115 14.93 0.63 -4.93
N VAL A 116 14.12 0.37 -3.89
CA VAL A 116 14.57 0.30 -2.50
C VAL A 116 14.51 -1.09 -1.91
N LEU A 117 13.64 -1.96 -2.45
CA LEU A 117 13.53 -3.34 -2.02
C LEU A 117 12.95 -4.21 -3.14
N GLU A 118 13.41 -5.44 -3.21
CA GLU A 118 12.84 -6.48 -4.05
C GLU A 118 12.65 -7.76 -3.23
N LYS A 119 11.45 -8.35 -3.29
CA LYS A 119 11.08 -9.54 -2.55
C LYS A 119 10.52 -10.60 -3.48
N ALA A 120 11.14 -11.77 -3.49
CA ALA A 120 10.58 -12.93 -4.16
C ALA A 120 9.44 -13.53 -3.31
N MET A 121 8.23 -13.50 -3.83
CA MET A 121 7.07 -14.17 -3.25
C MET A 121 6.92 -15.59 -3.82
N GLY A 122 7.69 -15.89 -4.87
CA GLY A 122 7.68 -17.14 -5.60
C GLY A 122 6.57 -17.23 -6.65
N THR A 123 6.83 -17.96 -7.72
CA THR A 123 5.86 -18.12 -8.83
C THR A 123 4.55 -18.80 -8.41
N ALA A 124 4.58 -19.60 -7.32
CA ALA A 124 3.40 -20.22 -6.75
C ALA A 124 2.43 -19.21 -6.09
N TYR A 125 2.89 -18.00 -5.77
CA TYR A 125 2.01 -16.93 -5.28
C TYR A 125 1.00 -16.53 -6.36
N GLY A 126 1.42 -16.54 -7.63
CA GLY A 126 0.56 -16.44 -8.80
C GLY A 126 -0.15 -15.08 -8.98
N PRO A 127 -1.09 -15.02 -9.92
CA PRO A 127 -1.89 -13.83 -10.13
C PRO A 127 -2.69 -13.43 -8.89
N ILE A 128 -2.66 -12.14 -8.55
CA ILE A 128 -3.42 -11.61 -7.40
C ILE A 128 -4.92 -11.67 -7.70
N THR A 129 -5.67 -12.27 -6.78
CA THR A 129 -7.13 -12.22 -6.74
C THR A 129 -7.57 -11.75 -5.37
N PHE A 130 -8.36 -10.68 -5.35
CA PHE A 130 -8.95 -10.13 -4.14
C PHE A 130 -10.35 -10.70 -3.92
N ILE A 131 -10.68 -11.01 -2.67
CA ILE A 131 -11.98 -11.54 -2.29
C ILE A 131 -12.64 -10.66 -1.22
N ASP A 132 -13.93 -10.88 -1.00
CA ASP A 132 -14.72 -10.19 0.03
C ASP A 132 -14.56 -8.67 0.01
N PHE A 133 -14.40 -8.16 -1.18
CA PHE A 133 -14.08 -6.78 -1.47
C PHE A 133 -15.22 -5.83 -1.07
N ASN A 134 -14.89 -4.73 -0.42
CA ASN A 134 -15.82 -3.69 0.05
C ASN A 134 -15.31 -2.27 -0.23
N GLY A 135 -14.58 -2.10 -1.32
CA GLY A 135 -14.07 -0.82 -1.79
C GLY A 135 -12.59 -0.58 -1.47
N ILE A 136 -12.13 0.61 -1.79
CA ILE A 136 -10.80 1.11 -1.47
C ILE A 136 -10.93 2.13 -0.36
N VAL A 137 -9.98 2.13 0.57
CA VAL A 137 -9.79 3.16 1.58
C VAL A 137 -8.49 3.89 1.31
N ILE A 138 -8.53 5.22 1.30
CA ILE A 138 -7.38 6.10 1.11
C ILE A 138 -7.24 6.98 2.35
N GLY A 139 -6.03 7.05 2.91
CA GLY A 139 -5.72 7.87 4.08
C GLY A 139 -6.09 7.24 5.42
N ASN A 140 -6.41 5.94 5.44
CA ASN A 140 -6.72 5.22 6.68
C ASN A 140 -6.52 3.70 6.52
N HIS A 141 -6.63 2.96 7.61
CA HIS A 141 -6.79 1.51 7.62
C HIS A 141 -8.27 1.12 7.46
N GLN A 142 -8.57 -0.03 6.85
CA GLN A 142 -9.95 -0.48 6.65
C GLN A 142 -10.73 -0.65 7.95
N PHE A 143 -10.07 -1.10 9.02
CA PHE A 143 -10.68 -1.31 10.33
C PHE A 143 -10.84 -0.02 11.16
N GLN A 144 -10.21 1.09 10.76
CA GLN A 144 -10.33 2.41 11.39
C GLN A 144 -11.43 3.28 10.79
N THR A 145 -12.10 2.84 9.73
CA THR A 145 -13.19 3.59 9.11
C THR A 145 -14.49 3.51 9.93
N VAL A 146 -15.38 4.49 9.77
CA VAL A 146 -16.72 4.49 10.41
C VAL A 146 -17.77 4.67 9.32
N PRO A 147 -18.60 3.64 9.03
CA PRO A 147 -18.51 2.28 9.57
C PRO A 147 -17.25 1.55 9.13
N THR A 148 -16.82 0.57 9.92
CA THR A 148 -15.67 -0.26 9.57
C THR A 148 -15.90 -1.01 8.25
N ARG A 149 -14.81 -1.20 7.49
CA ARG A 149 -14.82 -1.96 6.23
C ARG A 149 -14.16 -3.33 6.38
N SER A 150 -13.99 -3.78 7.63
CA SER A 150 -13.44 -5.10 7.97
C SER A 150 -14.38 -5.83 8.92
N ASN A 151 -14.02 -7.03 9.34
CA ASN A 151 -14.70 -7.76 10.41
C ASN A 151 -14.28 -7.30 11.82
N HIS A 152 -13.48 -6.23 11.91
CA HIS A 152 -12.89 -5.71 13.14
C HIS A 152 -13.21 -4.23 13.33
N GLY A 153 -13.18 -3.76 14.57
CA GLY A 153 -13.32 -2.36 14.92
C GLY A 153 -11.99 -1.61 14.96
N PRO A 154 -12.05 -0.32 15.32
CA PRO A 154 -10.85 0.51 15.44
C PRO A 154 -9.87 0.00 16.49
N GLU A 155 -8.59 0.26 16.25
CA GLU A 155 -7.46 -0.08 17.11
C GLU A 155 -6.71 1.18 17.57
N ASP A 156 -6.32 1.21 18.83
CA ASP A 156 -5.65 2.40 19.42
C ASP A 156 -4.27 2.67 18.82
N TRP A 157 -3.58 1.62 18.35
CA TRP A 157 -2.26 1.72 17.72
C TRP A 157 -2.29 2.18 16.27
N ALA A 158 -3.47 2.24 15.63
CA ALA A 158 -3.64 2.62 14.24
C ALA A 158 -4.29 4.00 14.11
N LYS A 159 -3.84 4.77 13.13
CA LYS A 159 -4.27 6.15 12.89
C LYS A 159 -4.59 6.38 11.42
N ALA A 160 -5.41 7.38 11.16
CA ALA A 160 -5.51 7.95 9.82
C ALA A 160 -4.18 8.62 9.43
N LEU A 161 -3.95 8.76 8.14
CA LEU A 161 -2.79 9.48 7.60
C LEU A 161 -2.80 10.93 8.09
N ASN A 162 -1.73 11.32 8.75
CA ASN A 162 -1.49 12.72 9.11
C ASN A 162 -0.65 13.38 8.02
N GLY A 163 -1.26 13.69 6.88
CA GLY A 163 -0.52 14.22 5.73
C GLY A 163 -1.41 14.42 4.51
N ALA A 164 -0.79 14.49 3.37
CA ALA A 164 -1.45 14.66 2.08
C ALA A 164 -1.01 13.59 1.08
N LEU A 165 -1.93 13.16 0.23
CA LEU A 165 -1.69 12.26 -0.89
C LEU A 165 -2.02 12.97 -2.20
N ASP A 166 -1.28 12.65 -3.23
CA ASP A 166 -1.48 13.17 -4.58
C ASP A 166 -1.13 12.10 -5.62
N ASN A 167 -1.71 12.21 -6.81
CA ASN A 167 -1.40 11.37 -7.97
C ASN A 167 -1.45 9.85 -7.69
N LEU A 168 -2.44 9.40 -6.89
CA LEU A 168 -2.66 7.97 -6.70
C LEU A 168 -3.05 7.31 -8.03
N ARG A 169 -2.30 6.29 -8.41
CA ARG A 169 -2.50 5.54 -9.66
C ARG A 169 -2.42 4.05 -9.38
N ILE A 170 -3.31 3.29 -10.01
CA ILE A 170 -3.36 1.83 -9.96
C ILE A 170 -3.28 1.31 -11.40
N TYR A 171 -2.34 0.42 -11.64
CA TYR A 171 -2.15 -0.24 -12.94
C TYR A 171 -2.34 -1.74 -12.78
N ASN A 172 -2.92 -2.38 -13.79
CA ASN A 172 -3.09 -3.83 -13.89
C ASN A 172 -1.86 -4.53 -14.51
N LYS A 173 -0.68 -3.99 -14.30
CA LYS A 173 0.62 -4.55 -14.71
C LYS A 173 1.70 -4.14 -13.73
N ALA A 174 2.77 -4.92 -13.63
CA ALA A 174 4.02 -4.48 -13.01
C ALA A 174 4.71 -3.49 -13.96
N LEU A 175 4.83 -2.23 -13.56
CA LEU A 175 5.61 -1.24 -14.29
C LEU A 175 7.09 -1.52 -14.13
N THR A 176 7.84 -1.25 -15.18
CA THR A 176 9.32 -1.32 -15.17
C THR A 176 9.90 -0.19 -14.33
N GLU A 177 11.14 -0.34 -13.90
CA GLU A 177 11.88 0.71 -13.16
C GLU A 177 11.92 2.03 -13.93
N ALA A 178 12.10 1.98 -15.26
CA ALA A 178 12.08 3.18 -16.11
C ALA A 178 10.70 3.88 -16.12
N GLU A 179 9.61 3.10 -16.16
CA GLU A 179 8.24 3.63 -16.08
C GLU A 179 7.99 4.25 -14.69
N ILE A 180 8.44 3.61 -13.60
CA ILE A 180 8.34 4.15 -12.23
C ILE A 180 9.15 5.44 -12.10
N ASN A 181 10.39 5.48 -12.63
CA ASN A 181 11.19 6.71 -12.64
C ASN A 181 10.50 7.83 -13.43
N SER A 182 9.82 7.49 -14.53
CA SER A 182 9.01 8.46 -15.29
C SER A 182 7.83 9.01 -14.48
N LEU A 183 7.16 8.20 -13.66
CA LEU A 183 6.09 8.67 -12.76
C LEU A 183 6.63 9.65 -11.70
N TYR A 184 7.85 9.42 -11.24
CA TYR A 184 8.52 10.30 -10.29
C TYR A 184 8.95 11.63 -10.94
N THR A 185 9.60 11.58 -12.11
CA THR A 185 10.17 12.77 -12.75
C THR A 185 9.13 13.66 -13.42
N ASN A 186 8.02 13.07 -13.89
CA ASN A 186 6.95 13.78 -14.60
C ASN A 186 5.72 13.96 -13.69
N LYS A 187 5.92 14.52 -12.50
CA LYS A 187 4.82 14.89 -11.60
C LYS A 187 3.89 15.88 -12.34
N GLN A 188 2.66 15.44 -12.56
CA GLN A 188 1.61 16.27 -13.18
C GLN A 188 0.81 17.00 -12.12
#